data_677bf1d275303519fa70ba91be0f8ddc
#
_entry.id   677bf1d275303519fa70ba91be0f8ddc
#
_cell.length_a   1.000
_cell.length_b   1.000
_cell.length_c   1.000
_cell.angle_alpha   90.00
_cell.angle_beta   90.00
_cell.angle_gamma   90.00
#
_symmetry.space_group_name_H-M   'P 1'
#
loop_
_entity.id
_entity.type
_entity.pdbx_description
1 polymer ?
#
loop_
_entity_poly.entity_id
_entity_poly.type
_entity_poly.pdbx_seq_one_letter_code
_entity_poly.pdbx_strand_id
1 'polypeptide(L)'
;MNLHAQFAKPSGPMGWIAGQLMAMRNGHRSEWVFSLLDLKPTDHVLEIGFGSGTDIARASRSAAFVAGVDHSDVMLRMASKRNAQAIAAGRVKLELGSAGQLPFPEAQFDRIFAINSAQFWKDSVKTLTEVRRVLKPSGWLALAVQPRSKNATEETTRQAGIGLSKSLTAAGFEDVHSEMQHMPPVPTVCVLARRPAV
;
A
#
# COMPACT_ATOMS: atom_id res chain seq x y z
N MET A 1 -0.24 27.39 1.91
CA MET A 1 -0.59 26.10 1.25
C MET A 1 -0.05 24.97 2.11
N ASN A 2 -0.91 24.05 2.56
CA ASN A 2 -0.56 23.07 3.59
C ASN A 2 0.18 21.88 2.98
N LEU A 3 1.48 21.72 3.28
CA LEU A 3 2.33 20.63 2.74
C LEU A 3 1.76 19.24 3.07
N HIS A 4 1.15 19.09 4.26
CA HIS A 4 0.49 17.84 4.67
C HIS A 4 -0.64 17.41 3.71
N ALA A 5 -1.40 18.37 3.16
CA ALA A 5 -2.46 18.06 2.21
C ALA A 5 -1.90 17.49 0.89
N GLN A 6 -0.70 17.91 0.46
CA GLN A 6 -0.05 17.40 -0.75
C GLN A 6 0.48 15.98 -0.57
N PHE A 7 0.80 15.55 0.66
CA PHE A 7 1.17 14.15 0.93
C PHE A 7 -0.05 13.22 0.97
N ALA A 8 -1.21 13.73 1.36
CA ALA A 8 -2.46 12.96 1.39
C ALA A 8 -3.12 12.87 0.00
N LYS A 9 -3.13 13.99 -0.76
CA LYS A 9 -3.70 14.06 -2.12
C LYS A 9 -2.84 14.99 -3.00
N PRO A 10 -1.74 14.48 -3.59
CA PRO A 10 -0.89 15.26 -4.47
C PRO A 10 -1.67 15.81 -5.66
N SER A 11 -1.49 17.12 -5.97
CA SER A 11 -2.15 17.78 -7.07
C SER A 11 -1.25 18.85 -7.70
N GLY A 12 -1.40 19.09 -9.01
CA GLY A 12 -0.62 20.06 -9.78
C GLY A 12 0.89 19.80 -9.81
N PRO A 13 1.71 20.78 -10.25
CA PRO A 13 3.18 20.64 -10.38
C PRO A 13 3.89 20.28 -9.06
N MET A 14 3.41 20.81 -7.94
CA MET A 14 3.96 20.48 -6.61
C MET A 14 3.64 19.04 -6.20
N GLY A 15 2.50 18.48 -6.60
CA GLY A 15 2.19 17.07 -6.42
C GLY A 15 3.15 16.17 -7.19
N TRP A 16 3.59 16.59 -8.37
CA TRP A 16 4.59 15.87 -9.16
C TRP A 16 5.95 15.81 -8.44
N ILE A 17 6.46 16.95 -7.94
CA ILE A 17 7.72 17.02 -7.18
C ILE A 17 7.63 16.17 -5.89
N ALA A 18 6.53 16.29 -5.14
CA ALA A 18 6.31 15.50 -3.95
C ALA A 18 6.31 13.98 -4.24
N GLY A 19 5.69 13.57 -5.36
CA GLY A 19 5.70 12.17 -5.82
C GLY A 19 7.09 11.63 -6.15
N GLN A 20 7.95 12.43 -6.78
CA GLN A 20 9.33 12.03 -7.09
C GLN A 20 10.18 11.88 -5.83
N LEU A 21 10.09 12.84 -4.90
CA LEU A 21 10.81 12.77 -3.63
C LEU A 21 10.36 11.58 -2.77
N MET A 22 9.06 11.26 -2.77
CA MET A 22 8.53 10.07 -2.10
C MET A 22 9.09 8.77 -2.71
N ALA A 23 9.16 8.69 -4.04
CA ALA A 23 9.67 7.52 -4.74
C ALA A 23 11.12 7.19 -4.37
N MET A 24 11.98 8.20 -4.23
CA MET A 24 13.40 8.01 -3.88
C MET A 24 13.58 7.50 -2.43
N ARG A 25 12.74 7.94 -1.50
CA ARG A 25 12.86 7.61 -0.06
C ARG A 25 12.25 6.25 0.31
N ASN A 26 11.41 5.68 -0.55
CA ASN A 26 10.65 4.48 -0.22
C ASN A 26 11.36 3.16 -0.60
N GLY A 27 12.51 3.21 -1.30
CA GLY A 27 13.17 2.03 -1.86
C GLY A 27 13.37 0.88 -0.88
N HIS A 28 14.13 1.10 0.18
CA HIS A 28 14.44 0.08 1.18
C HIS A 28 13.19 -0.43 1.93
N ARG A 29 12.21 0.46 2.17
CA ARG A 29 10.97 0.06 2.83
C ARG A 29 10.15 -0.90 1.97
N SER A 30 10.03 -0.61 0.69
CA SER A 30 9.31 -1.46 -0.25
C SER A 30 9.96 -2.83 -0.39
N GLU A 31 11.28 -2.88 -0.49
CA GLU A 31 12.04 -4.14 -0.53
C GLU A 31 11.80 -4.99 0.72
N TRP A 32 11.81 -4.35 1.90
CA TRP A 32 11.51 -5.02 3.15
C TRP A 32 10.07 -5.55 3.20
N VAL A 33 9.07 -4.74 2.82
CA VAL A 33 7.67 -5.18 2.76
C VAL A 33 7.50 -6.35 1.80
N PHE A 34 8.17 -6.32 0.64
CA PHE A 34 8.09 -7.41 -0.34
C PHE A 34 8.77 -8.69 0.18
N SER A 35 9.84 -8.58 0.97
CA SER A 35 10.46 -9.75 1.62
C SER A 35 9.53 -10.39 2.66
N LEU A 36 8.73 -9.58 3.38
CA LEU A 36 7.75 -10.08 4.34
C LEU A 36 6.53 -10.73 3.64
N LEU A 37 6.10 -10.20 2.50
CA LEU A 37 4.99 -10.75 1.71
C LEU A 37 5.36 -12.01 0.93
N ASP A 38 6.65 -12.24 0.70
CA ASP A 38 7.16 -13.38 -0.07
C ASP A 38 6.43 -13.55 -1.41
N LEU A 39 6.50 -12.48 -2.26
CA LEU A 39 5.83 -12.44 -3.55
C LEU A 39 6.28 -13.59 -4.46
N LYS A 40 5.34 -14.27 -5.07
CA LYS A 40 5.59 -15.38 -6.00
C LYS A 40 5.37 -14.95 -7.46
N PRO A 41 6.07 -15.57 -8.43
CA PRO A 41 5.88 -15.27 -9.85
C PRO A 41 4.46 -15.53 -10.37
N THR A 42 3.67 -16.31 -9.65
CA THR A 42 2.28 -16.62 -9.98
C THR A 42 1.25 -15.69 -9.33
N ASP A 43 1.69 -14.82 -8.39
CA ASP A 43 0.78 -14.00 -7.61
C ASP A 43 0.12 -12.88 -8.46
N HIS A 44 -1.15 -12.65 -8.17
CA HIS A 44 -1.86 -11.42 -8.50
C HIS A 44 -1.77 -10.48 -7.28
N VAL A 45 -1.18 -9.33 -7.47
CA VAL A 45 -0.85 -8.38 -6.39
C VAL A 45 -1.63 -7.08 -6.55
N LEU A 46 -2.09 -6.50 -5.43
CA LEU A 46 -2.70 -5.17 -5.41
C LEU A 46 -1.91 -4.22 -4.50
N GLU A 47 -1.58 -3.05 -5.02
CA GLU A 47 -1.11 -1.91 -4.21
C GLU A 47 -2.23 -0.90 -3.97
N ILE A 48 -2.46 -0.52 -2.70
CA ILE A 48 -3.44 0.51 -2.32
C ILE A 48 -2.70 1.79 -1.94
N GLY A 49 -2.88 2.84 -2.75
CA GLY A 49 -2.16 4.11 -2.64
C GLY A 49 -0.80 4.05 -3.35
N PHE A 50 -0.80 3.71 -4.63
CA PHE A 50 0.42 3.47 -5.41
C PHE A 50 1.28 4.71 -5.65
N GLY A 51 0.80 5.92 -5.37
CA GLY A 51 1.54 7.16 -5.56
C GLY A 51 2.13 7.27 -6.97
N SER A 52 3.44 7.49 -7.10
CA SER A 52 4.10 7.60 -8.39
C SER A 52 4.33 6.27 -9.13
N GLY A 53 3.83 5.14 -8.59
CA GLY A 53 3.90 3.81 -9.22
C GLY A 53 5.27 3.14 -9.18
N THR A 54 6.14 3.53 -8.25
CA THR A 54 7.48 2.93 -8.11
C THR A 54 7.39 1.49 -7.62
N ASP A 55 6.52 1.24 -6.67
CA ASP A 55 6.37 -0.08 -6.05
C ASP A 55 5.55 -1.02 -6.95
N ILE A 56 4.61 -0.48 -7.75
CA ILE A 56 4.00 -1.19 -8.90
C ILE A 56 5.09 -1.72 -9.85
N ALA A 57 6.04 -0.85 -10.26
CA ALA A 57 7.11 -1.23 -11.16
C ALA A 57 8.04 -2.30 -10.57
N ARG A 58 8.23 -2.32 -9.26
CA ARG A 58 9.02 -3.34 -8.57
C ARG A 58 8.25 -4.66 -8.47
N ALA A 59 7.02 -4.61 -7.97
CA ALA A 59 6.17 -5.79 -7.81
C ALA A 59 5.95 -6.50 -9.16
N SER A 60 5.82 -5.75 -10.27
CA SER A 60 5.61 -6.33 -11.61
C SER A 60 6.80 -7.12 -12.17
N ARG A 61 7.96 -7.10 -11.49
CA ARG A 61 9.12 -7.94 -11.84
C ARG A 61 9.06 -9.31 -11.15
N SER A 62 8.28 -9.41 -10.07
CA SER A 62 8.25 -10.60 -9.19
C SER A 62 6.89 -11.28 -9.16
N ALA A 63 5.86 -10.71 -9.81
CA ALA A 63 4.49 -11.22 -9.80
C ALA A 63 3.96 -11.37 -11.23
N ALA A 64 2.94 -12.23 -11.41
CA ALA A 64 2.28 -12.45 -12.70
C ALA A 64 1.51 -11.20 -13.14
N PHE A 65 0.79 -10.58 -12.21
CA PHE A 65 -0.05 -9.41 -12.46
C PHE A 65 -0.04 -8.48 -11.25
N VAL A 66 0.02 -7.17 -11.50
CA VAL A 66 -0.04 -6.14 -10.46
C VAL A 66 -1.12 -5.12 -10.80
N ALA A 67 -2.08 -4.96 -9.90
CA ALA A 67 -3.01 -3.86 -9.94
C ALA A 67 -2.62 -2.76 -8.93
N GLY A 68 -3.09 -1.56 -9.16
CA GLY A 68 -2.95 -0.45 -8.23
C GLY A 68 -4.20 0.41 -8.19
N VAL A 69 -4.52 0.93 -7.01
CA VAL A 69 -5.56 1.94 -6.81
C VAL A 69 -4.96 3.16 -6.11
N ASP A 70 -5.25 4.35 -6.62
CA ASP A 70 -4.92 5.63 -5.96
C ASP A 70 -6.05 6.63 -6.21
N HIS A 71 -6.27 7.55 -5.28
CA HIS A 71 -7.33 8.56 -5.39
C HIS A 71 -6.87 9.86 -6.07
N SER A 72 -5.60 9.96 -6.46
CA SER A 72 -5.01 11.12 -7.12
C SER A 72 -4.83 10.87 -8.62
N ASP A 73 -5.49 11.69 -9.44
CA ASP A 73 -5.33 11.70 -10.90
C ASP A 73 -3.91 12.07 -11.34
N VAL A 74 -3.20 12.90 -10.57
CA VAL A 74 -1.79 13.23 -10.80
C VAL A 74 -0.92 11.99 -10.60
N MET A 75 -1.18 11.22 -9.54
CA MET A 75 -0.44 9.98 -9.28
C MET A 75 -0.74 8.93 -10.34
N LEU A 76 -2.00 8.80 -10.76
CA LEU A 76 -2.36 7.89 -11.86
C LEU A 76 -1.59 8.21 -13.13
N ARG A 77 -1.52 9.49 -13.55
CA ARG A 77 -0.73 9.88 -14.74
C ARG A 77 0.76 9.57 -14.60
N MET A 78 1.35 9.86 -13.43
CA MET A 78 2.77 9.57 -13.18
C MET A 78 3.06 8.07 -13.19
N ALA A 79 2.24 7.29 -12.51
CA ALA A 79 2.37 5.84 -12.41
C ALA A 79 2.15 5.17 -13.78
N SER A 80 1.16 5.63 -14.57
CA SER A 80 0.90 5.13 -15.93
C SER A 80 2.09 5.36 -16.85
N LYS A 81 2.69 6.56 -16.81
CA LYS A 81 3.90 6.85 -17.58
C LYS A 81 5.08 5.95 -17.17
N ARG A 82 5.29 5.77 -15.87
CA ARG A 82 6.37 4.93 -15.33
C ARG A 82 6.22 3.47 -15.72
N ASN A 83 4.99 2.96 -15.74
CA ASN A 83 4.69 1.55 -15.94
C ASN A 83 4.16 1.25 -17.36
N ALA A 84 4.32 2.18 -18.33
CA ALA A 84 3.69 2.10 -19.64
C ALA A 84 3.96 0.77 -20.35
N GLN A 85 5.19 0.27 -20.31
CA GLN A 85 5.55 -1.01 -20.93
C GLN A 85 4.84 -2.20 -20.29
N ALA A 86 4.75 -2.23 -18.95
CA ALA A 86 4.07 -3.31 -18.23
C ALA A 86 2.54 -3.25 -18.40
N ILE A 87 1.98 -2.04 -18.51
CA ILE A 87 0.56 -1.82 -18.84
C ILE A 87 0.27 -2.32 -20.25
N ALA A 88 1.08 -1.93 -21.25
CA ALA A 88 0.91 -2.39 -22.63
C ALA A 88 1.03 -3.92 -22.77
N ALA A 89 1.85 -4.56 -21.92
CA ALA A 89 1.99 -6.00 -21.86
C ALA A 89 0.88 -6.70 -21.04
N GLY A 90 -0.13 -5.97 -20.54
CA GLY A 90 -1.22 -6.53 -19.74
C GLY A 90 -0.83 -7.00 -18.33
N ARG A 91 0.41 -6.72 -17.88
CA ARG A 91 0.91 -7.15 -16.57
C ARG A 91 0.64 -6.16 -15.44
N VAL A 92 0.25 -4.93 -15.78
CA VAL A 92 -0.08 -3.88 -14.81
C VAL A 92 -1.41 -3.24 -15.17
N LYS A 93 -2.27 -3.03 -14.18
CA LYS A 93 -3.53 -2.27 -14.28
C LYS A 93 -3.60 -1.22 -13.17
N LEU A 94 -3.81 0.04 -13.55
CA LEU A 94 -3.91 1.16 -12.59
C LEU A 94 -5.30 1.78 -12.67
N GLU A 95 -5.92 1.99 -11.52
CA GLU A 95 -7.26 2.55 -11.39
C GLU A 95 -7.26 3.80 -10.50
N LEU A 96 -8.04 4.79 -10.88
CA LEU A 96 -8.39 5.92 -10.01
C LEU A 96 -9.54 5.49 -9.11
N GLY A 97 -9.33 5.51 -7.79
CA GLY A 97 -10.37 5.02 -6.88
C GLY A 97 -10.05 5.20 -5.42
N SER A 98 -10.94 4.71 -4.57
CA SER A 98 -10.84 4.75 -3.12
C SER A 98 -10.57 3.36 -2.57
N ALA A 99 -9.74 3.27 -1.52
CA ALA A 99 -9.51 2.03 -0.77
C ALA A 99 -10.79 1.45 -0.14
N GLY A 100 -11.78 2.31 0.17
CA GLY A 100 -13.07 1.89 0.74
C GLY A 100 -14.07 1.37 -0.29
N GLN A 101 -13.75 1.43 -1.60
CA GLN A 101 -14.56 0.90 -2.70
C GLN A 101 -13.62 0.55 -3.85
N LEU A 102 -13.12 -0.67 -3.85
CA LEU A 102 -12.13 -1.14 -4.81
C LEU A 102 -12.80 -1.62 -6.11
N PRO A 103 -12.36 -1.14 -7.30
CA PRO A 103 -12.96 -1.51 -8.59
C PRO A 103 -12.51 -2.89 -9.07
N PHE A 104 -12.48 -3.86 -8.17
CA PHE A 104 -12.03 -5.23 -8.44
C PHE A 104 -13.05 -6.26 -7.93
N PRO A 105 -13.19 -7.42 -8.59
CA PRO A 105 -14.03 -8.51 -8.11
C PRO A 105 -13.53 -9.10 -6.80
N GLU A 106 -14.39 -9.88 -6.16
CA GLU A 106 -14.04 -10.64 -4.97
C GLU A 106 -12.94 -11.66 -5.27
N ALA A 107 -12.06 -11.93 -4.28
CA ALA A 107 -11.05 -12.99 -4.31
C ALA A 107 -10.14 -12.96 -5.56
N GLN A 108 -9.72 -11.76 -5.98
CA GLN A 108 -8.86 -11.59 -7.16
C GLN A 108 -7.36 -11.68 -6.83
N PHE A 109 -6.95 -11.20 -5.64
CA PHE A 109 -5.54 -10.99 -5.33
C PHE A 109 -4.99 -12.01 -4.33
N ASP A 110 -3.79 -12.53 -4.58
CA ASP A 110 -3.04 -13.40 -3.67
C ASP A 110 -2.36 -12.59 -2.57
N ARG A 111 -1.87 -11.39 -2.92
CA ARG A 111 -1.17 -10.47 -2.02
C ARG A 111 -1.70 -9.05 -2.19
N ILE A 112 -1.88 -8.36 -1.08
CA ILE A 112 -2.21 -6.92 -1.08
C ILE A 112 -1.21 -6.20 -0.20
N PHE A 113 -0.80 -5.00 -0.60
CA PHE A 113 0.00 -4.14 0.25
C PHE A 113 -0.41 -2.67 0.17
N ALA A 114 -0.11 -1.94 1.24
CA ALA A 114 -0.27 -0.50 1.33
C ALA A 114 0.91 0.09 2.10
N ILE A 115 1.68 0.97 1.47
CA ILE A 115 2.86 1.60 2.08
C ILE A 115 2.60 3.08 2.28
N ASN A 116 2.53 3.51 3.54
CA ASN A 116 2.24 4.90 3.92
C ASN A 116 0.93 5.45 3.32
N SER A 117 -0.09 4.64 3.15
CA SER A 117 -1.41 5.06 2.70
C SER A 117 -2.54 4.73 3.69
N ALA A 118 -2.41 3.64 4.45
CA ALA A 118 -3.44 3.20 5.39
C ALA A 118 -3.77 4.22 6.50
N GLN A 119 -2.82 5.06 6.91
CA GLN A 119 -3.04 6.11 7.91
C GLN A 119 -3.99 7.23 7.44
N PHE A 120 -4.33 7.28 6.16
CA PHE A 120 -5.27 8.26 5.59
C PHE A 120 -6.69 7.70 5.42
N TRP A 121 -6.94 6.44 5.74
CA TRP A 121 -8.26 5.84 5.64
C TRP A 121 -9.18 6.37 6.75
N LYS A 122 -10.33 6.94 6.35
CA LYS A 122 -11.27 7.57 7.30
C LYS A 122 -11.91 6.54 8.24
N ASP A 123 -12.27 5.39 7.70
CA ASP A 123 -12.85 4.26 8.42
C ASP A 123 -12.01 3.02 8.08
N SER A 124 -11.04 2.72 8.94
CA SER A 124 -10.09 1.64 8.73
C SER A 124 -10.77 0.28 8.68
N VAL A 125 -11.76 0.01 9.56
CA VAL A 125 -12.43 -1.29 9.61
C VAL A 125 -13.26 -1.53 8.35
N LYS A 126 -14.06 -0.53 7.91
CA LYS A 126 -14.84 -0.62 6.69
C LYS A 126 -13.93 -0.79 5.46
N THR A 127 -12.83 -0.03 5.39
CA THR A 127 -11.86 -0.15 4.31
C THR A 127 -11.21 -1.53 4.30
N LEU A 128 -10.83 -2.06 5.44
CA LEU A 128 -10.24 -3.40 5.56
C LEU A 128 -11.23 -4.51 5.21
N THR A 129 -12.52 -4.34 5.49
CA THR A 129 -13.56 -5.27 5.02
C THR A 129 -13.60 -5.32 3.48
N GLU A 130 -13.48 -4.17 2.81
CA GLU A 130 -13.41 -4.11 1.36
C GLU A 130 -12.10 -4.72 0.81
N VAL A 131 -10.96 -4.46 1.47
CA VAL A 131 -9.67 -5.09 1.15
C VAL A 131 -9.76 -6.61 1.29
N ARG A 132 -10.40 -7.10 2.37
CA ARG A 132 -10.61 -8.53 2.58
C ARG A 132 -11.48 -9.15 1.48
N ARG A 133 -12.48 -8.44 0.98
CA ARG A 133 -13.34 -8.90 -0.12
C ARG A 133 -12.51 -9.24 -1.37
N VAL A 134 -11.59 -8.38 -1.79
CA VAL A 134 -10.81 -8.56 -3.01
C VAL A 134 -9.58 -9.46 -2.82
N LEU A 135 -9.13 -9.72 -1.59
CA LEU A 135 -8.06 -10.66 -1.27
C LEU A 135 -8.61 -12.08 -1.34
N LYS A 136 -7.88 -13.03 -1.93
CA LYS A 136 -8.27 -14.44 -1.97
C LYS A 136 -8.32 -15.05 -0.56
N PRO A 137 -9.12 -16.10 -0.31
CA PRO A 137 -8.98 -16.93 0.88
C PRO A 137 -7.53 -17.37 1.07
N SER A 138 -7.02 -17.32 2.29
CA SER A 138 -5.63 -17.56 2.67
C SER A 138 -4.61 -16.57 2.07
N GLY A 139 -5.04 -15.54 1.36
CA GLY A 139 -4.19 -14.46 0.86
C GLY A 139 -3.64 -13.58 1.99
N TRP A 140 -2.52 -12.88 1.72
CA TRP A 140 -1.84 -12.04 2.70
C TRP A 140 -1.94 -10.56 2.37
N LEU A 141 -2.10 -9.76 3.42
CA LEU A 141 -2.09 -8.30 3.41
C LEU A 141 -0.91 -7.78 4.23
N ALA A 142 -0.20 -6.77 3.71
CA ALA A 142 0.82 -6.02 4.44
C ALA A 142 0.49 -4.53 4.47
N LEU A 143 0.40 -3.96 5.66
CA LEU A 143 0.21 -2.53 5.89
C LEU A 143 1.45 -1.94 6.54
N ALA A 144 2.23 -1.17 5.78
CA ALA A 144 3.45 -0.56 6.28
C ALA A 144 3.25 0.94 6.52
N VAL A 145 3.62 1.41 7.71
CA VAL A 145 3.53 2.80 8.12
C VAL A 145 4.83 3.26 8.76
N GLN A 146 5.34 4.40 8.28
CA GLN A 146 6.35 5.20 8.95
C GLN A 146 5.75 6.57 9.26
N PRO A 147 5.50 6.91 10.53
CA PRO A 147 4.98 8.22 10.92
C PRO A 147 5.86 9.35 10.40
N ARG A 148 5.24 10.43 9.91
CA ARG A 148 5.94 11.58 9.31
C ARG A 148 5.65 12.90 10.02
N SER A 149 5.01 12.86 11.20
CA SER A 149 4.83 14.05 12.00
C SER A 149 6.17 14.57 12.50
N LYS A 150 6.29 15.89 12.72
CA LYS A 150 7.54 16.55 13.17
C LYS A 150 8.08 15.95 14.49
N ASN A 151 7.18 15.45 15.34
CA ASN A 151 7.51 14.85 16.64
C ASN A 151 7.32 13.34 16.67
N ALA A 152 7.38 12.68 15.50
CA ALA A 152 7.27 11.21 15.45
C ALA A 152 8.44 10.57 16.22
N THR A 153 8.12 9.53 16.96
CA THR A 153 9.07 8.73 17.75
C THR A 153 8.88 7.24 17.41
N GLU A 154 9.73 6.40 17.95
CA GLU A 154 9.54 4.95 17.89
C GLU A 154 8.20 4.54 18.52
N GLU A 155 7.83 5.17 19.64
CA GLU A 155 6.53 4.90 20.29
C GLU A 155 5.36 5.29 19.38
N THR A 156 5.45 6.40 18.65
CA THR A 156 4.44 6.75 17.63
C THR A 156 4.29 5.65 16.58
N THR A 157 5.40 5.04 16.16
CA THR A 157 5.40 3.93 15.21
C THR A 157 4.76 2.69 15.81
N ARG A 158 5.10 2.35 17.06
CA ARG A 158 4.52 1.22 17.80
C ARG A 158 3.00 1.35 17.94
N GLN A 159 2.53 2.54 18.35
CA GLN A 159 1.10 2.83 18.47
C GLN A 159 0.35 2.73 17.13
N ALA A 160 0.98 3.16 16.04
CA ALA A 160 0.41 2.99 14.69
C ALA A 160 0.24 1.50 14.36
N GLY A 161 1.22 0.66 14.66
CA GLY A 161 1.14 -0.79 14.49
C GLY A 161 0.02 -1.42 15.32
N ILE A 162 -0.09 -1.05 16.60
CA ILE A 162 -1.16 -1.54 17.48
C ILE A 162 -2.54 -1.14 16.93
N GLY A 163 -2.70 0.10 16.46
CA GLY A 163 -3.96 0.57 15.86
C GLY A 163 -4.34 -0.22 14.61
N LEU A 164 -3.39 -0.46 13.72
CA LEU A 164 -3.61 -1.27 12.51
C LEU A 164 -3.97 -2.71 12.86
N SER A 165 -3.27 -3.35 13.81
CA SER A 165 -3.55 -4.72 14.25
C SER A 165 -4.98 -4.86 14.79
N LYS A 166 -5.43 -3.92 15.64
CA LYS A 166 -6.80 -3.89 16.15
C LYS A 166 -7.83 -3.77 15.02
N SER A 167 -7.56 -2.88 14.04
CA SER A 167 -8.48 -2.69 12.90
C SER A 167 -8.54 -3.93 12.01
N LEU A 168 -7.42 -4.62 11.79
CA LEU A 168 -7.34 -5.87 11.03
C LEU A 168 -8.13 -6.99 11.70
N THR A 169 -7.93 -7.19 13.00
CA THR A 169 -8.71 -8.18 13.78
C THR A 169 -10.20 -7.86 13.74
N ALA A 170 -10.59 -6.59 13.94
CA ALA A 170 -11.99 -6.15 13.87
C ALA A 170 -12.61 -6.34 12.48
N ALA A 171 -11.81 -6.27 11.39
CA ALA A 171 -12.25 -6.54 10.02
C ALA A 171 -12.27 -8.05 9.67
N GLY A 172 -11.94 -8.93 10.62
CA GLY A 172 -12.01 -10.39 10.47
C GLY A 172 -10.81 -11.00 9.73
N PHE A 173 -9.64 -10.38 9.82
CA PHE A 173 -8.37 -11.01 9.45
C PHE A 173 -7.83 -11.88 10.58
N GLU A 174 -7.06 -12.89 10.22
CA GLU A 174 -6.35 -13.80 11.14
C GLU A 174 -4.83 -13.70 10.97
N ASP A 175 -4.06 -14.38 11.82
CA ASP A 175 -2.59 -14.38 11.82
C ASP A 175 -1.98 -12.96 11.84
N VAL A 176 -2.67 -12.04 12.56
CA VAL A 176 -2.26 -10.63 12.64
C VAL A 176 -1.01 -10.49 13.50
N HIS A 177 0.08 -10.06 12.89
CA HIS A 177 1.34 -9.79 13.59
C HIS A 177 2.06 -8.58 12.99
N SER A 178 2.97 -8.00 13.75
CA SER A 178 3.72 -6.81 13.32
C SER A 178 5.21 -7.03 13.36
N GLU A 179 5.88 -6.55 12.32
CA GLU A 179 7.33 -6.46 12.21
C GLU A 179 7.74 -4.98 12.25
N MET A 180 8.90 -4.69 12.83
CA MET A 180 9.42 -3.33 12.89
C MET A 180 10.84 -3.30 12.37
N GLN A 181 11.10 -2.37 11.44
CA GLN A 181 12.41 -2.15 10.83
C GLN A 181 12.90 -0.75 11.18
N HIS A 182 14.15 -0.68 11.68
CA HIS A 182 14.78 0.62 11.94
C HIS A 182 15.14 1.29 10.60
N MET A 183 14.47 2.42 10.34
CA MET A 183 14.66 3.23 9.13
C MET A 183 14.55 4.70 9.50
N PRO A 184 15.58 5.54 9.25
CA PRO A 184 15.49 6.98 9.57
C PRO A 184 14.32 7.68 8.87
N PRO A 185 13.68 8.69 9.50
CA PRO A 185 14.00 9.29 10.80
C PRO A 185 13.44 8.53 12.02
N VAL A 186 12.46 7.66 11.83
CA VAL A 186 11.87 6.77 12.85
C VAL A 186 11.67 5.38 12.25
N PRO A 187 11.51 4.32 13.05
CA PRO A 187 11.23 2.99 12.52
C PRO A 187 9.98 2.96 11.63
N THR A 188 9.92 2.00 10.74
CA THR A 188 8.72 1.61 10.00
C THR A 188 8.13 0.38 10.65
N VAL A 189 6.81 0.36 10.87
CA VAL A 189 6.08 -0.84 11.24
C VAL A 189 5.37 -1.39 10.01
N CYS A 190 5.41 -2.70 9.83
CA CYS A 190 4.60 -3.45 8.89
C CYS A 190 3.71 -4.42 9.66
N VAL A 191 2.40 -4.31 9.50
CA VAL A 191 1.45 -5.26 10.06
C VAL A 191 1.02 -6.20 8.94
N LEU A 192 1.23 -7.50 9.17
CA LEU A 192 0.80 -8.56 8.27
C LEU A 192 -0.46 -9.21 8.81
N ALA A 193 -1.31 -9.65 7.90
CA ALA A 193 -2.54 -10.34 8.25
C ALA A 193 -2.98 -11.25 7.10
N ARG A 194 -3.68 -12.32 7.41
CA ARG A 194 -4.19 -13.29 6.44
C ARG A 194 -5.71 -13.24 6.36
N ARG A 195 -6.28 -13.34 5.15
CA ARG A 195 -7.71 -13.62 5.01
C ARG A 195 -7.97 -15.07 5.44
N PRO A 196 -8.99 -15.36 6.29
CA PRO A 196 -9.41 -16.72 6.57
C PRO A 196 -9.61 -17.57 5.32
N ALA A 197 -9.41 -18.87 5.45
CA ALA A 197 -9.56 -19.82 4.34
C ALA A 197 -11.05 -20.02 3.95
N VAL A 198 -11.96 -19.71 4.88
CA VAL A 198 -13.43 -19.86 4.72
C VAL A 198 -14.12 -18.55 5.12
#